data_71f1ea97cf841bb8470d8fc198743de6
#
_entry.id   71f1ea97cf841bb8470d8fc198743de6
#
_cell.length_a   1.000
_cell.length_b   1.000
_cell.length_c   1.000
_cell.angle_alpha   90.00
_cell.angle_beta   90.00
_cell.angle_gamma   90.00
#
_symmetry.space_group_name_H-M   'P 1'
#
loop_
_entity.id
_entity.type
_entity.pdbx_description
1 polymer ?
#
loop_
_entity_poly.entity_id
_entity_poly.type
_entity_poly.pdbx_seq_one_letter_code
_entity_poly.pdbx_strand_id
1 'polypeptide(L)'
;MVWVEITWANLFHFSPTNMRKSTFLFSLIFLCPFLKSVTAQEASEKPNILYILVDQWRAQATGYSGNQDVLTPNLDQLASESINLKNAISGTPVCTPHRASLMTGQYPLTNGVFMNDVLLDTNAITLPKVFKKDGYNTGYIGKWHLDGHGRNTYIPPTRQQGFAYWKVLECTHNYNNSAYYTGKSDEKKFWNGYDAAAQTEDVLNYLDEQSKSKKPFLLMLSIGSPHAPYHTAPEEFKKHYKNKEIFIHKNVPEELREKVENDTRGYYAHMTAIDSYIGKMRQKLKDLNMDKNTIIVFTSDHGDLLGSHGFYKKQQPYQESIKVPFLIHYPEAFGTKGSISPALINSPDIMPTLLGLSNIDIPETVEGLDFSSVLKGEKKDKVKQTLISCQQPFGQWARKMGGKEYRGVFTGRYTYTRDLEGPWLLFDNVSDPFQMNNLIGKPEHQKLQKTLEKKLNQELQKRNDEFLPGMEYVKKWNYLVDETETVPYINVNYEGKPINE
;
A
#
# COMPACT_ATOMS: atom_id res chain seq x y z
N MET A 1 -6.84 -19.55 -62.83
CA MET A 1 -7.24 -18.64 -63.92
C MET A 1 -6.71 -17.27 -63.56
N VAL A 2 -5.84 -16.80 -64.21
CA VAL A 2 -5.25 -16.23 -65.39
C VAL A 2 -4.06 -15.39 -64.93
N TRP A 3 -2.93 -15.75 -65.43
CA TRP A 3 -1.67 -15.01 -65.40
C TRP A 3 -1.75 -13.84 -66.39
N VAL A 4 -1.03 -12.73 -66.17
CA VAL A 4 -0.50 -11.84 -67.23
C VAL A 4 0.85 -11.29 -66.78
N GLU A 5 1.93 -11.80 -67.37
CA GLU A 5 3.24 -11.17 -67.52
C GLU A 5 3.15 -10.15 -68.64
N ILE A 6 3.82 -9.02 -68.54
CA ILE A 6 4.20 -8.19 -69.69
C ILE A 6 5.65 -7.73 -69.53
N THR A 7 6.50 -8.33 -70.35
CA THR A 7 7.84 -7.88 -70.72
C THR A 7 7.76 -6.83 -71.84
N TRP A 8 8.60 -5.80 -71.77
CA TRP A 8 9.03 -5.05 -72.97
C TRP A 8 10.51 -4.69 -72.87
N ALA A 9 11.25 -5.20 -73.84
CA ALA A 9 12.61 -4.85 -74.20
C ALA A 9 12.58 -4.01 -75.48
N ASN A 10 13.74 -3.36 -75.78
CA ASN A 10 14.18 -2.73 -77.02
C ASN A 10 13.76 -1.26 -77.22
N LEU A 11 14.56 -0.35 -77.66
CA LEU A 11 15.68 -0.25 -78.61
C LEU A 11 16.24 1.18 -78.57
N PHE A 12 17.53 1.39 -78.67
CA PHE A 12 18.07 2.26 -79.74
C PHE A 12 19.62 2.21 -79.77
N HIS A 13 20.12 1.87 -80.93
CA HIS A 13 21.49 2.00 -81.39
C HIS A 13 21.82 3.46 -81.65
N PHE A 14 23.07 3.88 -81.40
CA PHE A 14 23.84 4.80 -82.22
C PHE A 14 25.35 4.62 -82.07
N SER A 15 26.05 4.72 -83.17
CA SER A 15 27.44 4.40 -83.53
C SER A 15 28.42 5.59 -83.27
N PRO A 16 29.75 5.37 -83.33
CA PRO A 16 30.74 6.20 -82.64
C PRO A 16 31.38 7.26 -83.51
N THR A 17 31.81 8.38 -82.95
CA THR A 17 32.93 9.18 -83.45
C THR A 17 33.63 10.01 -82.38
N ASN A 18 34.97 9.95 -82.52
CA ASN A 18 36.01 10.90 -82.16
C ASN A 18 36.51 11.00 -80.67
N MET A 19 37.74 10.49 -80.61
CA MET A 19 38.72 10.68 -79.55
C MET A 19 39.05 12.15 -79.24
N ARG A 20 39.09 12.51 -77.99
CA ARG A 20 40.07 13.46 -77.44
C ARG A 20 40.49 12.99 -76.05
N LYS A 21 41.83 12.81 -75.87
CA LYS A 21 42.50 12.48 -74.64
C LYS A 21 42.30 13.58 -73.62
N SER A 22 41.73 13.27 -72.42
CA SER A 22 41.81 14.10 -71.26
C SER A 22 42.01 13.19 -70.07
N THR A 23 43.14 13.40 -69.38
CA THR A 23 43.59 12.67 -68.22
C THR A 23 42.70 13.09 -67.08
N PHE A 24 41.80 12.21 -66.59
CA PHE A 24 41.07 12.43 -65.34
C PHE A 24 41.61 11.54 -64.27
N LEU A 25 42.11 12.19 -63.22
CA LEU A 25 42.52 11.60 -61.96
C LEU A 25 41.26 11.00 -61.24
N PHE A 26 41.19 9.68 -61.08
CA PHE A 26 40.16 9.02 -60.31
C PHE A 26 40.51 9.15 -58.83
N SER A 27 39.86 10.09 -58.13
CA SER A 27 39.79 10.07 -56.65
C SER A 27 38.77 9.03 -56.24
N LEU A 28 39.25 7.90 -55.71
CA LEU A 28 38.44 6.90 -55.03
C LEU A 28 37.94 7.47 -53.71
N ILE A 29 36.70 7.95 -53.68
CA ILE A 29 36.02 8.27 -52.43
C ILE A 29 35.53 6.94 -51.86
N PHE A 30 36.21 6.45 -50.81
CA PHE A 30 35.74 5.36 -49.98
C PHE A 30 34.49 5.85 -49.19
N LEU A 31 33.29 5.54 -49.69
CA LEU A 31 32.06 5.63 -48.93
C LEU A 31 32.08 4.52 -47.89
N CYS A 32 32.55 4.84 -46.68
CA CYS A 32 32.40 3.96 -45.52
C CYS A 32 30.92 4.01 -45.09
N PRO A 33 30.15 2.93 -45.17
CA PRO A 33 28.82 2.93 -44.58
C PRO A 33 28.98 2.94 -43.05
N PHE A 34 28.70 4.08 -42.43
CA PHE A 34 28.42 4.12 -40.99
C PHE A 34 27.20 3.24 -40.71
N LEU A 35 27.43 1.97 -40.48
CA LEU A 35 26.50 1.12 -39.75
C LEU A 35 26.36 1.71 -38.35
N LYS A 36 25.34 2.57 -38.16
CA LYS A 36 24.83 2.84 -36.84
C LYS A 36 24.39 1.50 -36.27
N SER A 37 25.21 0.92 -35.41
CA SER A 37 24.75 -0.14 -34.50
C SER A 37 23.57 0.41 -33.74
N VAL A 38 22.36 0.03 -34.18
CA VAL A 38 21.19 0.13 -33.31
C VAL A 38 21.46 -0.88 -32.20
N THR A 39 22.07 -0.41 -31.11
CA THR A 39 22.06 -1.16 -29.88
C THR A 39 20.59 -1.37 -29.56
N ALA A 40 20.10 -2.58 -29.72
CA ALA A 40 18.84 -2.98 -29.12
C ALA A 40 18.96 -2.58 -27.65
N GLN A 41 18.16 -1.62 -27.22
CA GLN A 41 18.05 -1.28 -25.81
C GLN A 41 17.60 -2.57 -25.15
N GLU A 42 18.49 -3.21 -24.38
CA GLU A 42 18.11 -4.39 -23.61
C GLU A 42 16.86 -3.99 -22.84
N ALA A 43 15.78 -4.75 -23.06
CA ALA A 43 14.55 -4.50 -22.32
C ALA A 43 14.93 -4.57 -20.85
N SER A 44 14.72 -3.47 -20.11
CA SER A 44 15.01 -3.40 -18.69
C SER A 44 14.38 -4.62 -18.01
N GLU A 45 15.17 -5.36 -17.24
CA GLU A 45 14.63 -6.51 -16.50
C GLU A 45 13.49 -6.05 -15.61
N LYS A 46 12.39 -6.80 -15.62
CA LYS A 46 11.23 -6.50 -14.75
C LYS A 46 11.68 -6.44 -13.29
N PRO A 47 11.29 -5.41 -12.53
CA PRO A 47 11.73 -5.27 -11.14
C PRO A 47 11.14 -6.35 -10.25
N ASN A 48 11.91 -6.77 -9.24
CA ASN A 48 11.35 -7.47 -8.09
C ASN A 48 10.57 -6.51 -7.21
N ILE A 49 9.66 -7.02 -6.41
CA ILE A 49 8.90 -6.22 -5.44
C ILE A 49 8.95 -6.88 -4.07
N LEU A 50 9.47 -6.17 -3.08
CA LEU A 50 9.36 -6.49 -1.66
C LEU A 50 8.42 -5.46 -1.02
N TYR A 51 7.17 -5.85 -0.77
CA TYR A 51 6.16 -5.00 -0.17
C TYR A 51 6.04 -5.33 1.32
N ILE A 52 6.43 -4.39 2.18
CA ILE A 52 6.41 -4.53 3.64
C ILE A 52 5.23 -3.73 4.16
N LEU A 53 4.18 -4.43 4.57
CA LEU A 53 2.98 -3.88 5.19
C LEU A 53 3.00 -4.17 6.68
N VAL A 54 2.92 -3.13 7.50
CA VAL A 54 2.78 -3.27 8.95
C VAL A 54 1.38 -2.87 9.39
N ASP A 55 0.89 -3.42 10.49
CA ASP A 55 -0.44 -3.13 10.98
C ASP A 55 -0.43 -2.00 12.01
N GLN A 56 -1.22 -0.95 11.79
CA GLN A 56 -1.51 0.10 12.76
C GLN A 56 -0.31 1.02 13.10
N TRP A 57 0.58 1.30 12.14
CA TRP A 57 1.70 2.23 12.32
C TRP A 57 1.33 3.63 11.82
N ARG A 58 1.17 4.61 12.73
CA ARG A 58 0.86 5.99 12.36
C ARG A 58 2.07 6.73 11.75
N ALA A 59 1.83 7.60 10.78
CA ALA A 59 2.89 8.30 10.03
C ALA A 59 3.84 9.13 10.91
N GLN A 60 3.36 9.64 12.05
CA GLN A 60 4.13 10.50 12.97
C GLN A 60 5.14 9.72 13.83
N ALA A 61 5.16 8.39 13.76
CA ALA A 61 6.00 7.55 14.61
C ALA A 61 7.18 6.93 13.84
N THR A 62 7.99 7.78 13.20
CA THR A 62 9.27 7.41 12.57
C THR A 62 10.29 8.53 12.77
N GLY A 63 11.59 8.20 12.86
CA GLY A 63 12.66 9.21 13.00
C GLY A 63 12.67 10.18 11.84
N TYR A 64 12.56 9.70 10.59
CA TYR A 64 12.54 10.55 9.40
C TYR A 64 11.31 11.48 9.30
N SER A 65 10.25 11.24 10.06
CA SER A 65 9.12 12.17 10.19
C SER A 65 9.31 13.21 11.29
N GLY A 66 10.45 13.18 11.99
CA GLY A 66 10.82 14.13 13.06
C GLY A 66 10.51 13.65 14.47
N ASN A 67 10.08 12.39 14.67
CA ASN A 67 9.89 11.84 16.00
C ASN A 67 11.24 11.54 16.66
N GLN A 68 11.52 12.18 17.80
CA GLN A 68 12.79 12.08 18.53
C GLN A 68 12.81 10.89 19.52
N ASP A 69 11.68 10.27 19.75
CA ASP A 69 11.53 9.25 20.79
C ASP A 69 11.67 7.83 20.23
N VAL A 70 11.13 7.58 19.06
CA VAL A 70 11.19 6.27 18.41
C VAL A 70 12.55 6.05 17.73
N LEU A 71 13.11 4.84 17.85
CA LEU A 71 14.38 4.46 17.23
C LEU A 71 14.09 3.68 15.94
N THR A 72 14.29 4.35 14.79
CA THR A 72 14.06 3.76 13.46
C THR A 72 15.23 4.03 12.49
N PRO A 73 16.49 3.74 12.88
CA PRO A 73 17.67 4.12 12.08
C PRO A 73 17.70 3.47 10.68
N ASN A 74 17.19 2.25 10.52
CA ASN A 74 17.18 1.57 9.22
C ASN A 74 16.12 2.15 8.28
N LEU A 75 14.94 2.55 8.83
CA LEU A 75 13.91 3.27 8.09
C LEU A 75 14.35 4.70 7.75
N ASP A 76 15.08 5.36 8.65
CA ASP A 76 15.62 6.70 8.42
C ASP A 76 16.66 6.66 7.28
N GLN A 77 17.52 5.64 7.25
CA GLN A 77 18.40 5.39 6.13
C GLN A 77 17.63 5.07 4.85
N LEU A 78 16.64 4.17 4.91
CA LEU A 78 15.79 3.87 3.75
C LEU A 78 15.10 5.12 3.21
N ALA A 79 14.58 5.99 4.09
CA ALA A 79 13.94 7.25 3.70
C ALA A 79 14.91 8.21 3.00
N SER A 80 16.19 8.24 3.43
CA SER A 80 17.23 9.06 2.79
C SER A 80 17.60 8.59 1.38
N GLU A 81 17.18 7.38 0.99
CA GLU A 81 17.44 6.75 -0.30
C GLU A 81 16.14 6.50 -1.12
N SER A 82 14.98 6.94 -0.62
CA SER A 82 13.64 6.61 -1.16
C SER A 82 12.82 7.86 -1.49
N ILE A 83 11.72 7.69 -2.21
CA ILE A 83 10.67 8.69 -2.26
C ILE A 83 9.77 8.51 -1.03
N ASN A 84 9.75 9.53 -0.16
CA ASN A 84 8.84 9.60 0.98
C ASN A 84 7.53 10.30 0.57
N LEU A 85 6.44 9.55 0.51
CA LEU A 85 5.09 10.02 0.19
C LEU A 85 4.41 10.57 1.46
N LYS A 86 4.80 11.76 1.90
CA LYS A 86 4.41 12.35 3.19
C LYS A 86 2.89 12.52 3.41
N ASN A 87 2.10 12.45 2.35
CA ASN A 87 0.64 12.56 2.38
C ASN A 87 -0.07 11.24 2.02
N ALA A 88 0.61 10.12 2.19
CA ALA A 88 -0.03 8.81 2.05
C ALA A 88 -1.09 8.61 3.14
N ILE A 89 -2.25 8.07 2.74
CA ILE A 89 -3.36 7.80 3.64
C ILE A 89 -3.99 6.42 3.42
N SER A 90 -4.59 5.92 4.49
CA SER A 90 -5.61 4.88 4.43
C SER A 90 -6.98 5.56 4.35
N GLY A 91 -7.59 5.56 3.16
CA GLY A 91 -8.85 6.29 2.93
C GLY A 91 -10.03 5.72 3.70
N THR A 92 -10.00 4.43 3.98
CA THR A 92 -10.86 3.77 4.97
C THR A 92 -9.92 3.13 5.99
N PRO A 93 -9.63 3.82 7.12
CA PRO A 93 -8.55 3.43 8.02
C PRO A 93 -8.95 2.23 8.89
N VAL A 94 -9.04 1.06 8.27
CA VAL A 94 -9.39 -0.23 8.86
C VAL A 94 -8.65 -1.33 8.11
N CYS A 95 -8.21 -2.37 8.81
CA CYS A 95 -7.33 -3.41 8.27
C CYS A 95 -7.88 -4.05 6.99
N THR A 96 -9.07 -4.71 7.05
CA THR A 96 -9.63 -5.45 5.91
C THR A 96 -9.98 -4.54 4.74
N PRO A 97 -10.65 -3.37 4.90
CA PRO A 97 -10.91 -2.43 3.81
C PRO A 97 -9.64 -1.90 3.12
N HIS A 98 -8.61 -1.53 3.89
CA HIS A 98 -7.35 -1.08 3.31
C HIS A 98 -6.71 -2.18 2.46
N ARG A 99 -6.63 -3.41 3.02
CA ARG A 99 -6.00 -4.57 2.37
C ARG A 99 -6.75 -4.97 1.10
N ALA A 100 -8.09 -4.93 1.11
CA ALA A 100 -8.91 -5.18 -0.07
C ALA A 100 -8.68 -4.13 -1.17
N SER A 101 -8.64 -2.84 -0.79
CA SER A 101 -8.35 -1.75 -1.72
C SER A 101 -6.95 -1.84 -2.31
N LEU A 102 -5.94 -2.16 -1.50
CA LEU A 102 -4.57 -2.45 -1.96
C LEU A 102 -4.54 -3.60 -2.97
N MET A 103 -5.28 -4.69 -2.70
CA MET A 103 -5.26 -5.88 -3.56
C MET A 103 -6.00 -5.69 -4.87
N THR A 104 -7.06 -4.88 -4.91
CA THR A 104 -7.95 -4.75 -6.07
C THR A 104 -7.79 -3.43 -6.84
N GLY A 105 -7.17 -2.43 -6.23
CA GLY A 105 -7.20 -1.06 -6.76
C GLY A 105 -8.59 -0.41 -6.72
N GLN A 106 -9.53 -0.97 -5.95
CA GLN A 106 -10.92 -0.49 -5.86
C GLN A 106 -11.24 0.13 -4.50
N TYR A 107 -12.22 1.02 -4.49
CA TYR A 107 -12.77 1.56 -3.24
C TYR A 107 -13.69 0.54 -2.54
N PRO A 108 -13.87 0.65 -1.19
CA PRO A 108 -14.59 -0.34 -0.41
C PRO A 108 -16.03 -0.63 -0.86
N LEU A 109 -16.76 0.36 -1.36
CA LEU A 109 -18.14 0.13 -1.87
C LEU A 109 -18.17 -0.57 -3.22
N THR A 110 -17.08 -0.59 -3.96
CA THR A 110 -16.96 -1.34 -5.23
C THR A 110 -16.56 -2.78 -4.98
N ASN A 111 -15.53 -3.03 -4.13
CA ASN A 111 -15.09 -4.39 -3.82
C ASN A 111 -15.91 -5.07 -2.71
N GLY A 112 -16.85 -4.36 -2.06
CA GLY A 112 -17.70 -4.87 -0.97
C GLY A 112 -17.05 -4.90 0.41
N VAL A 113 -15.75 -4.68 0.52
CA VAL A 113 -14.99 -4.87 1.77
C VAL A 113 -14.86 -3.52 2.49
N PHE A 114 -15.88 -3.12 3.22
CA PHE A 114 -15.97 -1.84 3.92
C PHE A 114 -15.89 -1.97 5.46
N MET A 115 -15.77 -3.18 5.98
CA MET A 115 -15.58 -3.48 7.41
C MET A 115 -14.67 -4.70 7.57
N ASN A 116 -14.22 -4.99 8.80
CA ASN A 116 -13.36 -6.13 9.07
C ASN A 116 -14.08 -7.48 8.96
N ASP A 117 -13.27 -8.52 8.78
CA ASP A 117 -13.69 -9.92 8.85
C ASP A 117 -14.70 -10.35 7.77
N VAL A 118 -14.75 -9.60 6.66
CA VAL A 118 -15.53 -9.97 5.46
C VAL A 118 -14.61 -10.54 4.38
N LEU A 119 -15.17 -11.43 3.54
CA LEU A 119 -14.45 -12.09 2.45
C LEU A 119 -14.23 -11.12 1.28
N LEU A 120 -12.99 -11.04 0.79
CA LEU A 120 -12.71 -10.51 -0.54
C LEU A 120 -13.13 -11.52 -1.61
N ASP A 121 -13.97 -11.12 -2.57
CA ASP A 121 -14.43 -11.98 -3.66
C ASP A 121 -13.26 -12.75 -4.29
N THR A 122 -13.40 -14.06 -4.35
CA THR A 122 -12.39 -14.95 -4.95
C THR A 122 -12.18 -14.73 -6.44
N ASN A 123 -13.18 -14.15 -7.12
CA ASN A 123 -13.12 -13.78 -8.55
C ASN A 123 -12.51 -12.39 -8.78
N ALA A 124 -12.29 -11.59 -7.74
CA ALA A 124 -11.70 -10.26 -7.89
C ALA A 124 -10.38 -10.33 -8.68
N ILE A 125 -10.15 -9.35 -9.54
CA ILE A 125 -8.85 -9.14 -10.20
C ILE A 125 -7.93 -8.48 -9.18
N THR A 126 -6.96 -9.24 -8.69
CA THR A 126 -6.07 -8.80 -7.61
C THR A 126 -4.64 -8.59 -8.08
N LEU A 127 -3.91 -7.75 -7.36
CA LEU A 127 -2.50 -7.45 -7.59
C LEU A 127 -1.67 -8.73 -7.88
N PRO A 128 -1.67 -9.77 -7.02
CA PRO A 128 -0.89 -10.97 -7.29
C PRO A 128 -1.38 -11.78 -8.49
N LYS A 129 -2.69 -11.77 -8.80
CA LYS A 129 -3.19 -12.44 -10.02
C LYS A 129 -2.64 -11.77 -11.29
N VAL A 130 -2.58 -10.43 -11.32
CA VAL A 130 -2.04 -9.68 -12.46
C VAL A 130 -0.54 -9.92 -12.59
N PHE A 131 0.24 -9.81 -11.51
CA PHE A 131 1.68 -10.10 -11.53
C PHE A 131 1.98 -11.55 -11.92
N LYS A 132 1.22 -12.51 -11.40
CA LYS A 132 1.38 -13.94 -11.77
C LYS A 132 1.14 -14.18 -13.26
N LYS A 133 0.09 -13.55 -13.84
CA LYS A 133 -0.19 -13.62 -15.28
C LYS A 133 0.97 -13.04 -16.10
N ASP A 134 1.65 -12.03 -15.58
CA ASP A 134 2.80 -11.38 -16.20
C ASP A 134 4.15 -12.09 -15.92
N GLY A 135 4.11 -13.30 -15.33
CA GLY A 135 5.25 -14.19 -15.17
C GLY A 135 6.01 -14.09 -13.84
N TYR A 136 5.52 -13.32 -12.88
CA TYR A 136 6.14 -13.18 -11.56
C TYR A 136 5.93 -14.43 -10.69
N ASN A 137 6.90 -14.72 -9.84
CA ASN A 137 6.71 -15.54 -8.64
C ASN A 137 6.02 -14.69 -7.58
N THR A 138 4.94 -15.21 -6.98
CA THR A 138 4.13 -14.44 -6.02
C THR A 138 4.16 -15.09 -4.64
N GLY A 139 4.46 -14.31 -3.60
CA GLY A 139 4.55 -14.78 -2.22
C GLY A 139 3.86 -13.86 -1.23
N TYR A 140 3.28 -14.46 -0.17
CA TYR A 140 2.70 -13.75 0.96
C TYR A 140 3.11 -14.40 2.28
N ILE A 141 3.55 -13.59 3.24
CA ILE A 141 3.96 -14.01 4.58
C ILE A 141 3.26 -13.12 5.61
N GLY A 142 2.65 -13.71 6.64
CA GLY A 142 2.09 -13.02 7.78
C GLY A 142 0.58 -12.85 7.79
N LYS A 143 0.06 -11.70 8.21
CA LYS A 143 -1.38 -11.42 8.39
C LYS A 143 -2.10 -11.21 7.06
N TRP A 144 -3.18 -11.96 6.80
CA TRP A 144 -4.01 -11.84 5.60
C TRP A 144 -5.19 -10.87 5.76
N HIS A 145 -6.13 -11.24 6.60
CA HIS A 145 -7.34 -10.49 6.96
C HIS A 145 -8.27 -10.15 5.80
N LEU A 146 -8.44 -11.10 4.85
CA LEU A 146 -9.32 -10.97 3.68
C LEU A 146 -10.12 -12.23 3.37
N ASP A 147 -10.08 -13.25 4.27
CA ASP A 147 -10.76 -14.53 4.05
C ASP A 147 -12.19 -14.57 4.60
N GLY A 148 -12.48 -13.84 5.67
CA GLY A 148 -13.84 -13.74 6.23
C GLY A 148 -14.43 -15.05 6.80
N HIS A 149 -13.61 -16.10 7.00
CA HIS A 149 -14.03 -17.41 7.48
C HIS A 149 -13.51 -17.69 8.90
N GLY A 150 -13.30 -16.62 9.69
CA GLY A 150 -12.74 -16.72 11.04
C GLY A 150 -11.22 -16.55 11.07
N ARG A 151 -10.75 -15.93 12.16
CA ARG A 151 -9.36 -15.44 12.26
C ARG A 151 -8.29 -16.52 12.39
N ASN A 152 -8.67 -17.75 12.77
CA ASN A 152 -7.74 -18.86 13.04
C ASN A 152 -7.93 -20.06 12.09
N THR A 153 -8.72 -19.93 11.04
CA THR A 153 -9.03 -20.98 10.10
C THR A 153 -8.00 -21.10 8.98
N TYR A 154 -7.91 -22.27 8.37
CA TYR A 154 -7.13 -22.52 7.17
C TYR A 154 -7.73 -21.79 5.96
N ILE A 155 -6.87 -21.19 5.15
CA ILE A 155 -7.25 -20.50 3.90
C ILE A 155 -6.84 -21.37 2.71
N PRO A 156 -7.78 -22.03 2.01
CA PRO A 156 -7.47 -22.89 0.89
C PRO A 156 -6.95 -22.12 -0.32
N PRO A 157 -6.21 -22.79 -1.25
CA PRO A 157 -5.62 -22.14 -2.43
C PRO A 157 -6.58 -21.34 -3.28
N THR A 158 -7.85 -21.73 -3.34
CA THR A 158 -8.91 -21.02 -4.07
C THR A 158 -9.20 -19.62 -3.51
N ARG A 159 -8.85 -19.36 -2.25
CA ARG A 159 -9.03 -18.07 -1.57
C ARG A 159 -7.73 -17.30 -1.30
N GLN A 160 -6.56 -17.86 -1.73
CA GLN A 160 -5.23 -17.20 -1.60
C GLN A 160 -4.96 -16.13 -2.68
N GLN A 161 -5.97 -15.76 -3.45
CA GLN A 161 -5.97 -14.63 -4.39
C GLN A 161 -4.83 -14.58 -5.41
N GLY A 162 -4.17 -15.71 -5.70
CA GLY A 162 -3.12 -15.80 -6.72
C GLY A 162 -1.69 -15.91 -6.16
N PHE A 163 -1.49 -15.83 -4.85
CA PHE A 163 -0.20 -16.11 -4.24
C PHE A 163 0.16 -17.60 -4.31
N ALA A 164 1.40 -17.89 -4.66
CA ALA A 164 1.93 -19.26 -4.79
C ALA A 164 2.74 -19.68 -3.55
N TYR A 165 3.63 -18.82 -3.07
CA TYR A 165 4.29 -19.00 -1.78
C TYR A 165 3.39 -18.42 -0.70
N TRP A 166 3.06 -19.24 0.33
CA TRP A 166 2.03 -18.90 1.29
C TRP A 166 2.39 -19.39 2.70
N LYS A 167 2.60 -18.46 3.63
CA LYS A 167 2.77 -18.71 5.07
C LYS A 167 1.98 -17.69 5.86
N VAL A 168 0.75 -17.98 6.18
CA VAL A 168 -0.26 -16.98 6.50
C VAL A 168 -1.19 -17.42 7.62
N LEU A 169 -1.63 -16.47 8.41
CA LEU A 169 -2.83 -16.56 9.25
C LEU A 169 -3.76 -15.40 8.90
N GLU A 170 -5.06 -15.62 9.03
CA GLU A 170 -6.06 -14.56 8.78
C GLU A 170 -5.82 -13.35 9.69
N CYS A 171 -5.82 -13.54 11.02
CA CYS A 171 -5.50 -12.48 11.97
C CYS A 171 -5.15 -13.04 13.35
N THR A 172 -4.11 -12.52 13.97
CA THR A 172 -3.77 -12.81 15.37
C THR A 172 -3.22 -11.56 16.05
N HIS A 173 -3.33 -11.53 17.38
CA HIS A 173 -2.68 -10.55 18.25
C HIS A 173 -1.76 -11.24 19.26
N ASN A 174 -1.46 -12.52 19.06
CA ASN A 174 -0.53 -13.29 19.88
C ASN A 174 0.83 -13.39 19.16
N TYR A 175 1.60 -12.31 19.18
CA TYR A 175 2.84 -12.15 18.41
C TYR A 175 3.98 -13.07 18.86
N ASN A 176 3.95 -13.60 20.08
CA ASN A 176 4.98 -14.49 20.62
C ASN A 176 4.62 -15.99 20.53
N ASN A 177 3.43 -16.29 20.02
CA ASN A 177 2.96 -17.64 19.73
C ASN A 177 1.96 -17.59 18.58
N SER A 178 2.35 -16.97 17.46
CA SER A 178 1.52 -16.78 16.30
C SER A 178 1.46 -18.04 15.46
N ALA A 179 0.24 -18.45 15.10
CA ALA A 179 0.05 -19.57 14.19
C ALA A 179 0.18 -19.14 12.72
N TYR A 180 0.39 -20.12 11.83
CA TYR A 180 0.27 -19.96 10.39
C TYR A 180 -0.06 -21.27 9.69
N TYR A 181 -0.53 -21.15 8.46
CA TYR A 181 -0.72 -22.26 7.53
C TYR A 181 0.18 -22.06 6.32
N THR A 182 0.62 -23.14 5.68
CA THR A 182 1.55 -23.06 4.55
C THR A 182 1.03 -23.79 3.32
N GLY A 183 1.12 -23.14 2.16
CA GLY A 183 0.79 -23.75 0.88
C GLY A 183 -0.64 -24.31 0.82
N LYS A 184 -0.77 -25.63 0.62
CA LYS A 184 -2.05 -26.33 0.53
C LYS A 184 -2.38 -27.15 1.79
N SER A 185 -1.53 -27.07 2.84
CA SER A 185 -1.70 -27.84 4.06
C SER A 185 -2.59 -27.09 5.05
N ASP A 186 -3.57 -27.78 5.61
CA ASP A 186 -4.41 -27.34 6.72
C ASP A 186 -3.79 -27.63 8.09
N GLU A 187 -2.56 -28.17 8.11
CA GLU A 187 -1.78 -28.35 9.32
C GLU A 187 -1.38 -26.99 9.92
N LYS A 188 -1.86 -26.71 11.12
CA LYS A 188 -1.52 -25.51 11.87
C LYS A 188 -0.09 -25.58 12.38
N LYS A 189 0.73 -24.59 11.99
CA LYS A 189 2.12 -24.42 12.44
C LYS A 189 2.24 -23.14 13.26
N PHE A 190 3.34 -23.00 13.99
CA PHE A 190 3.60 -21.83 14.82
C PHE A 190 4.96 -21.23 14.49
N TRP A 191 5.02 -19.90 14.44
CA TRP A 191 6.27 -19.19 14.35
C TRP A 191 7.07 -19.38 15.65
N ASN A 192 8.38 -19.51 15.54
CA ASN A 192 9.24 -19.65 16.70
C ASN A 192 9.51 -18.28 17.34
N GLY A 193 9.00 -18.07 18.54
CA GLY A 193 9.15 -16.82 19.28
C GLY A 193 8.34 -15.65 18.67
N TYR A 194 8.94 -14.46 18.63
CA TYR A 194 8.30 -13.27 18.11
C TYR A 194 8.10 -13.39 16.59
N ASP A 195 6.85 -13.35 16.15
CA ASP A 195 6.46 -13.71 14.78
C ASP A 195 7.11 -12.81 13.70
N ALA A 196 7.24 -11.49 13.93
CA ALA A 196 7.89 -10.60 12.98
C ALA A 196 9.37 -10.98 12.74
N ALA A 197 10.08 -11.50 13.77
CA ALA A 197 11.43 -12.01 13.62
C ALA A 197 11.45 -13.27 12.75
N ALA A 198 10.59 -14.25 13.07
CA ALA A 198 10.51 -15.52 12.33
C ALA A 198 10.02 -15.33 10.89
N GLN A 199 9.05 -14.44 10.67
CA GLN A 199 8.59 -14.03 9.34
C GLN A 199 9.73 -13.36 8.52
N THR A 200 10.59 -12.57 9.18
CA THR A 200 11.77 -11.99 8.54
C THR A 200 12.75 -13.05 8.08
N GLU A 201 13.08 -14.02 8.93
CA GLU A 201 13.96 -15.14 8.52
C GLU A 201 13.37 -15.91 7.33
N ASP A 202 12.05 -16.03 7.27
CA ASP A 202 11.37 -16.65 6.14
C ASP A 202 11.47 -15.81 4.86
N VAL A 203 11.41 -14.47 4.96
CA VAL A 203 11.72 -13.57 3.84
C VAL A 203 13.15 -13.76 3.37
N LEU A 204 14.14 -13.84 4.27
CA LEU A 204 15.54 -14.02 3.89
C LEU A 204 15.76 -15.32 3.13
N ASN A 205 15.13 -16.42 3.58
CA ASN A 205 15.16 -17.72 2.89
C ASN A 205 14.47 -17.65 1.51
N TYR A 206 13.33 -16.95 1.42
CA TYR A 206 12.64 -16.74 0.14
C TYR A 206 13.52 -15.96 -0.85
N LEU A 207 14.23 -14.93 -0.40
CA LEU A 207 15.16 -14.17 -1.24
C LEU A 207 16.32 -15.02 -1.73
N ASP A 208 16.88 -15.94 -0.91
CA ASP A 208 17.89 -16.91 -1.33
C ASP A 208 17.40 -17.86 -2.42
N GLU A 209 16.13 -18.28 -2.36
CA GLU A 209 15.52 -19.10 -3.40
C GLU A 209 15.30 -18.29 -4.69
N GLN A 210 14.80 -17.06 -4.56
CA GLN A 210 14.51 -16.21 -5.72
C GLN A 210 15.78 -15.72 -6.44
N SER A 211 16.91 -15.56 -5.75
CA SER A 211 18.19 -15.20 -6.38
C SER A 211 18.68 -16.23 -7.41
N LYS A 212 18.18 -17.48 -7.33
CA LYS A 212 18.46 -18.57 -8.27
C LYS A 212 17.43 -18.64 -9.40
N SER A 213 16.36 -17.85 -9.33
CA SER A 213 15.28 -17.81 -10.32
C SER A 213 15.57 -16.77 -11.39
N LYS A 214 15.19 -17.05 -12.64
CA LYS A 214 15.19 -16.06 -13.72
C LYS A 214 13.91 -15.22 -13.77
N LYS A 215 12.92 -15.54 -12.93
CA LYS A 215 11.65 -14.81 -12.88
C LYS A 215 11.71 -13.75 -11.81
N PRO A 216 11.16 -12.57 -12.05
CA PRO A 216 10.97 -11.58 -11.00
C PRO A 216 9.97 -12.07 -9.95
N PHE A 217 9.98 -11.48 -8.77
CA PHE A 217 9.04 -11.82 -7.71
C PHE A 217 8.23 -10.62 -7.22
N LEU A 218 7.03 -10.90 -6.75
CA LEU A 218 6.23 -10.07 -5.85
C LEU A 218 6.13 -10.79 -4.51
N LEU A 219 6.83 -10.30 -3.49
CA LEU A 219 6.71 -10.79 -2.11
C LEU A 219 6.04 -9.72 -1.25
N MET A 220 4.95 -10.09 -0.59
CA MET A 220 4.30 -9.27 0.43
C MET A 220 4.58 -9.86 1.81
N LEU A 221 5.26 -9.08 2.66
CA LEU A 221 5.42 -9.33 4.08
C LEU A 221 4.43 -8.46 4.84
N SER A 222 3.51 -9.09 5.56
CA SER A 222 2.44 -8.41 6.30
C SER A 222 2.57 -8.68 7.79
N ILE A 223 3.24 -7.79 8.51
CA ILE A 223 3.53 -7.92 9.94
C ILE A 223 2.32 -7.45 10.75
N GLY A 224 1.89 -8.24 11.74
CA GLY A 224 0.75 -7.91 12.60
C GLY A 224 1.04 -6.82 13.63
N SER A 225 2.27 -6.71 14.12
CA SER A 225 2.71 -5.60 14.97
C SER A 225 3.05 -4.35 14.13
N PRO A 226 3.03 -3.14 14.72
CA PRO A 226 2.87 -2.76 16.12
C PRO A 226 1.43 -2.67 16.62
N HIS A 227 0.40 -3.24 15.94
CA HIS A 227 -0.96 -3.29 16.48
C HIS A 227 -0.98 -3.86 17.90
N ALA A 228 -1.82 -3.32 18.78
CA ALA A 228 -1.95 -3.83 20.15
C ALA A 228 -2.13 -5.37 20.20
N PRO A 229 -1.62 -6.04 21.25
CA PRO A 229 -1.16 -5.53 22.54
C PRO A 229 0.30 -5.07 22.56
N TYR A 230 0.56 -3.83 22.98
CA TYR A 230 1.87 -3.19 22.88
C TYR A 230 2.94 -3.79 23.80
N HIS A 231 2.55 -4.37 24.93
CA HIS A 231 3.46 -4.96 25.91
C HIS A 231 4.18 -6.23 25.43
N THR A 232 3.77 -6.79 24.28
CA THR A 232 4.29 -8.05 23.76
C THR A 232 5.56 -7.91 22.91
N ALA A 233 6.05 -6.69 22.72
CA ALA A 233 7.34 -6.47 22.06
C ALA A 233 8.48 -7.21 22.79
N PRO A 234 9.51 -7.69 22.03
CA PRO A 234 10.64 -8.39 22.66
C PRO A 234 11.39 -7.51 23.68
N GLU A 235 11.85 -8.13 24.78
CA GLU A 235 12.51 -7.42 25.88
C GLU A 235 13.74 -6.64 25.46
N GLU A 236 14.49 -7.15 24.48
CA GLU A 236 15.67 -6.48 23.95
C GLU A 236 15.38 -5.11 23.34
N PHE A 237 14.16 -4.89 22.84
CA PHE A 237 13.73 -3.60 22.31
C PHE A 237 13.00 -2.75 23.35
N LYS A 238 12.25 -3.38 24.29
CA LYS A 238 11.56 -2.66 25.37
C LYS A 238 12.54 -1.92 26.31
N LYS A 239 13.74 -2.48 26.52
CA LYS A 239 14.78 -1.84 27.36
C LYS A 239 15.15 -0.42 26.94
N HIS A 240 15.02 -0.10 25.63
CA HIS A 240 15.34 1.24 25.10
C HIS A 240 14.34 2.30 25.56
N TYR A 241 13.15 1.89 25.99
CA TYR A 241 12.02 2.78 26.34
C TYR A 241 11.65 2.74 27.82
N LYS A 242 12.22 1.83 28.64
CA LYS A 242 11.80 1.59 30.03
C LYS A 242 11.78 2.85 30.88
N ASN A 243 12.77 3.73 30.73
CA ASN A 243 12.91 4.95 31.51
C ASN A 243 12.96 6.20 30.62
N LYS A 244 12.55 6.07 29.35
CA LYS A 244 12.55 7.20 28.43
C LYS A 244 11.30 8.03 28.63
N GLU A 245 11.45 9.35 28.81
CA GLU A 245 10.35 10.29 28.70
C GLU A 245 9.85 10.30 27.25
N ILE A 246 8.54 10.18 27.08
CA ILE A 246 7.90 10.09 25.76
C ILE A 246 7.04 11.34 25.54
N PHE A 247 7.22 11.99 24.43
CA PHE A 247 6.35 13.09 24.02
C PHE A 247 4.93 12.57 23.75
N ILE A 248 3.98 13.01 24.57
CA ILE A 248 2.56 12.70 24.40
C ILE A 248 1.89 13.83 23.63
N HIS A 249 1.15 13.47 22.58
CA HIS A 249 0.44 14.44 21.73
C HIS A 249 -0.47 15.34 22.58
N LYS A 250 -0.57 16.62 22.19
CA LYS A 250 -1.35 17.64 22.91
C LYS A 250 -2.85 17.36 22.91
N ASN A 251 -3.34 16.59 21.93
CA ASN A 251 -4.73 16.17 21.80
C ASN A 251 -5.09 14.91 22.61
N VAL A 252 -4.16 14.41 23.44
CA VAL A 252 -4.44 13.34 24.41
C VAL A 252 -4.99 13.97 25.70
N PRO A 253 -6.20 13.59 26.17
CA PRO A 253 -6.76 14.04 27.45
C PRO A 253 -5.82 13.73 28.62
N GLU A 254 -5.81 14.61 29.61
CA GLU A 254 -4.88 14.53 30.77
C GLU A 254 -5.01 13.20 31.53
N GLU A 255 -6.23 12.74 31.73
CA GLU A 255 -6.53 11.50 32.45
C GLU A 255 -6.03 10.22 31.71
N LEU A 256 -5.69 10.31 30.43
CA LEU A 256 -5.17 9.19 29.65
C LEU A 256 -3.65 9.19 29.50
N ARG A 257 -2.97 10.30 29.85
CA ARG A 257 -1.55 10.51 29.50
C ARG A 257 -0.63 9.42 30.05
N GLU A 258 -0.76 9.04 31.29
CA GLU A 258 0.06 7.97 31.90
C GLU A 258 -0.11 6.63 31.18
N LYS A 259 -1.37 6.26 30.91
CA LYS A 259 -1.66 5.04 30.16
C LYS A 259 -1.09 5.11 28.75
N VAL A 260 -1.27 6.23 28.04
CA VAL A 260 -0.78 6.46 26.69
C VAL A 260 0.74 6.43 26.64
N GLU A 261 1.43 6.98 27.64
CA GLU A 261 2.88 6.92 27.73
C GLU A 261 3.38 5.47 27.84
N ASN A 262 2.75 4.66 28.70
CA ASN A 262 3.09 3.25 28.85
C ASN A 262 2.81 2.44 27.57
N ASP A 263 1.66 2.67 26.93
CA ASP A 263 1.30 2.03 25.67
C ASP A 263 2.28 2.44 24.54
N THR A 264 2.68 3.72 24.50
CA THR A 264 3.62 4.24 23.50
C THR A 264 5.01 3.63 23.62
N ARG A 265 5.50 3.37 24.85
CA ARG A 265 6.77 2.67 25.03
C ARG A 265 6.76 1.28 24.40
N GLY A 266 5.69 0.52 24.59
CA GLY A 266 5.54 -0.79 23.96
C GLY A 266 5.37 -0.70 22.44
N TYR A 267 4.59 0.26 21.96
CA TYR A 267 4.39 0.56 20.56
C TYR A 267 5.71 0.88 19.84
N TYR A 268 6.53 1.75 20.42
CA TYR A 268 7.86 2.08 19.90
C TYR A 268 8.85 0.91 19.96
N ALA A 269 8.72 0.04 20.97
CA ALA A 269 9.55 -1.16 21.05
C ALA A 269 9.28 -2.14 19.90
N HIS A 270 8.01 -2.34 19.54
CA HIS A 270 7.65 -3.09 18.32
C HIS A 270 8.22 -2.45 17.06
N MET A 271 8.13 -1.12 16.94
CA MET A 271 8.63 -0.40 15.78
C MET A 271 10.14 -0.53 15.62
N THR A 272 10.90 -0.42 16.72
CA THR A 272 12.36 -0.60 16.71
C THR A 272 12.75 -2.03 16.33
N ALA A 273 11.98 -3.03 16.77
CA ALA A 273 12.17 -4.41 16.35
C ALA A 273 11.98 -4.57 14.83
N ILE A 274 10.87 -4.07 14.31
CA ILE A 274 10.56 -4.12 12.86
C ILE A 274 11.61 -3.35 12.05
N ASP A 275 12.04 -2.19 12.52
CA ASP A 275 13.11 -1.41 11.89
C ASP A 275 14.39 -2.23 11.73
N SER A 276 14.80 -2.96 12.80
CA SER A 276 15.98 -3.83 12.73
C SER A 276 15.83 -4.96 11.69
N TYR A 277 14.63 -5.51 11.56
CA TYR A 277 14.32 -6.56 10.57
C TYR A 277 14.31 -6.01 9.14
N ILE A 278 13.85 -4.79 8.92
CA ILE A 278 13.96 -4.11 7.62
C ILE A 278 15.43 -3.93 7.24
N GLY A 279 16.28 -3.58 8.20
CA GLY A 279 17.74 -3.53 7.98
C GLY A 279 18.31 -4.85 7.48
N LYS A 280 17.93 -5.99 8.08
CA LYS A 280 18.35 -7.33 7.66
C LYS A 280 17.89 -7.65 6.23
N MET A 281 16.63 -7.38 5.89
CA MET A 281 16.10 -7.65 4.54
C MET A 281 16.79 -6.80 3.48
N ARG A 282 17.05 -5.52 3.75
CA ARG A 282 17.81 -4.64 2.86
C ARG A 282 19.25 -5.13 2.66
N GLN A 283 19.94 -5.53 3.73
CA GLN A 283 21.27 -6.10 3.63
C GLN A 283 21.29 -7.37 2.79
N LYS A 284 20.31 -8.26 3.00
CA LYS A 284 20.18 -9.49 2.21
C LYS A 284 20.00 -9.22 0.71
N LEU A 285 19.19 -8.24 0.31
CA LEU A 285 19.06 -7.85 -1.09
C LEU A 285 20.38 -7.36 -1.68
N LYS A 286 21.17 -6.60 -0.91
CA LYS A 286 22.52 -6.15 -1.32
C LYS A 286 23.48 -7.32 -1.49
N ASP A 287 23.51 -8.24 -0.53
CA ASP A 287 24.38 -9.43 -0.56
C ASP A 287 24.10 -10.34 -1.77
N LEU A 288 22.83 -10.34 -2.23
CA LEU A 288 22.37 -11.09 -3.41
C LEU A 288 22.47 -10.27 -4.72
N ASN A 289 22.96 -9.03 -4.67
CA ASN A 289 22.99 -8.09 -5.81
C ASN A 289 21.63 -7.84 -6.46
N MET A 290 20.56 -7.88 -5.67
CA MET A 290 19.17 -7.67 -6.13
C MET A 290 18.62 -6.29 -5.75
N ASP A 291 19.34 -5.51 -4.94
CA ASP A 291 18.90 -4.24 -4.36
C ASP A 291 18.54 -3.18 -5.40
N LYS A 292 19.29 -3.10 -6.52
CA LYS A 292 19.10 -2.08 -7.55
C LYS A 292 17.79 -2.26 -8.32
N ASN A 293 17.48 -3.51 -8.69
CA ASN A 293 16.27 -3.88 -9.44
C ASN A 293 15.18 -4.48 -8.54
N THR A 294 15.07 -4.00 -7.31
CA THR A 294 13.97 -4.35 -6.38
C THR A 294 13.27 -3.10 -5.92
N ILE A 295 11.96 -3.04 -6.14
CA ILE A 295 11.08 -2.05 -5.55
C ILE A 295 10.83 -2.48 -4.10
N ILE A 296 11.28 -1.67 -3.13
CA ILE A 296 10.96 -1.87 -1.72
C ILE A 296 9.88 -0.86 -1.35
N VAL A 297 8.73 -1.33 -0.87
CA VAL A 297 7.69 -0.49 -0.27
C VAL A 297 7.63 -0.77 1.22
N PHE A 298 7.65 0.29 2.02
CA PHE A 298 7.33 0.23 3.45
C PHE A 298 6.13 1.11 3.73
N THR A 299 5.06 0.54 4.28
CA THR A 299 3.84 1.27 4.64
C THR A 299 3.03 0.54 5.70
N SER A 300 1.95 1.17 6.16
CA SER A 300 0.96 0.60 7.08
C SER A 300 -0.44 0.59 6.47
N ASP A 301 -1.30 -0.31 6.97
CA ASP A 301 -2.71 -0.36 6.55
C ASP A 301 -3.56 0.77 7.17
N HIS A 302 -3.21 1.29 8.33
CA HIS A 302 -3.77 2.49 8.97
C HIS A 302 -2.86 2.93 10.11
N GLY A 303 -3.15 4.08 10.70
CA GLY A 303 -2.46 4.54 11.89
C GLY A 303 -3.08 4.04 13.20
N ASP A 304 -2.69 4.70 14.31
CA ASP A 304 -3.21 4.46 15.65
C ASP A 304 -3.47 5.79 16.36
N LEU A 305 -4.66 5.97 16.90
CA LEU A 305 -5.02 7.15 17.68
C LEU A 305 -4.26 7.20 19.02
N LEU A 306 -4.03 6.06 19.64
CA LEU A 306 -3.21 5.92 20.84
C LEU A 306 -3.49 7.02 21.87
N GLY A 307 -4.78 7.19 22.24
CA GLY A 307 -5.27 8.21 23.17
C GLY A 307 -5.58 9.58 22.59
N SER A 308 -5.14 9.88 21.35
CA SER A 308 -5.47 11.16 20.69
C SER A 308 -6.98 11.35 20.60
N HIS A 309 -7.45 12.55 20.96
CA HIS A 309 -8.89 12.91 21.08
C HIS A 309 -9.71 12.01 22.00
N GLY A 310 -9.06 11.30 22.94
CA GLY A 310 -9.71 10.32 23.85
C GLY A 310 -9.97 8.96 23.19
N PHE A 311 -9.50 8.72 21.96
CA PHE A 311 -9.74 7.47 21.23
C PHE A 311 -8.49 6.60 21.13
N TYR A 312 -8.72 5.31 20.93
CA TYR A 312 -7.70 4.31 20.65
C TYR A 312 -7.95 3.65 19.29
N LYS A 313 -6.91 3.04 18.73
CA LYS A 313 -6.94 2.32 17.45
C LYS A 313 -7.25 3.24 16.27
N LYS A 314 -8.33 3.01 15.50
CA LYS A 314 -8.60 3.55 14.16
C LYS A 314 -10.09 3.79 13.91
N GLN A 315 -10.45 4.02 12.68
CA GLN A 315 -11.73 4.32 12.03
C GLN A 315 -12.04 5.83 11.94
N GLN A 316 -11.65 6.63 12.95
CA GLN A 316 -11.92 8.07 12.99
C GLN A 316 -11.07 8.83 11.94
N PRO A 317 -11.54 10.00 11.45
CA PRO A 317 -10.87 10.74 10.37
C PRO A 317 -9.74 11.65 10.83
N TYR A 318 -9.13 11.36 11.98
CA TYR A 318 -7.97 12.12 12.48
C TYR A 318 -6.66 11.65 11.83
N GLN A 319 -5.67 12.55 11.74
CA GLN A 319 -4.40 12.24 11.09
C GLN A 319 -3.70 11.01 11.66
N GLU A 320 -3.77 10.80 12.97
CA GLU A 320 -3.19 9.64 13.64
C GLU A 320 -3.79 8.30 13.20
N SER A 321 -5.03 8.31 12.72
CA SER A 321 -5.72 7.14 12.17
C SER A 321 -5.53 6.99 10.66
N ILE A 322 -5.67 8.08 9.90
CA ILE A 322 -5.69 8.01 8.42
C ILE A 322 -4.32 8.08 7.78
N LYS A 323 -3.33 8.80 8.37
CA LYS A 323 -2.00 8.93 7.77
C LYS A 323 -1.11 7.75 8.11
N VAL A 324 -0.46 7.24 7.09
CA VAL A 324 0.47 6.11 7.20
C VAL A 324 1.87 6.51 6.71
N PRO A 325 2.94 5.90 7.26
CA PRO A 325 4.25 6.02 6.65
C PRO A 325 4.20 5.40 5.25
N PHE A 326 4.88 5.99 4.26
CA PHE A 326 4.96 5.40 2.94
C PHE A 326 6.29 5.77 2.28
N LEU A 327 7.18 4.79 2.20
CA LEU A 327 8.45 4.87 1.49
C LEU A 327 8.39 3.96 0.27
N ILE A 328 8.88 4.45 -0.86
CA ILE A 328 9.09 3.64 -2.05
C ILE A 328 10.52 3.84 -2.54
N HIS A 329 11.27 2.75 -2.54
CA HIS A 329 12.68 2.69 -2.94
C HIS A 329 12.79 1.87 -4.22
N TYR A 330 13.36 2.45 -5.26
CA TYR A 330 13.64 1.77 -6.52
C TYR A 330 14.83 2.44 -7.20
N PRO A 331 16.08 2.04 -6.87
CA PRO A 331 17.29 2.72 -7.34
C PRO A 331 17.41 2.83 -8.85
N GLU A 332 16.98 1.80 -9.59
CA GLU A 332 17.05 1.81 -11.06
C GLU A 332 16.19 2.90 -11.70
N ALA A 333 15.02 3.20 -11.10
CA ALA A 333 14.12 4.23 -11.64
C ALA A 333 14.29 5.60 -10.98
N PHE A 334 14.64 5.66 -9.69
CA PHE A 334 14.63 6.90 -8.89
C PHE A 334 16.04 7.36 -8.49
N GLY A 335 17.08 6.53 -8.71
CA GLY A 335 18.42 6.72 -8.13
C GLY A 335 18.43 6.39 -6.63
N THR A 336 19.51 6.78 -5.95
CA THR A 336 19.76 6.47 -4.53
C THR A 336 19.65 7.69 -3.62
N LYS A 337 19.23 8.85 -4.14
CA LYS A 337 19.04 10.07 -3.35
C LYS A 337 17.55 10.22 -3.02
N GLY A 338 17.23 10.20 -1.73
CA GLY A 338 15.86 10.35 -1.27
C GLY A 338 15.24 11.70 -1.60
N SER A 339 13.92 11.70 -1.71
CA SER A 339 13.11 12.90 -1.94
C SER A 339 11.78 12.82 -1.19
N ILE A 340 11.16 13.98 -0.96
CA ILE A 340 9.82 14.05 -0.36
C ILE A 340 8.82 14.41 -1.44
N SER A 341 7.83 13.54 -1.64
CA SER A 341 6.71 13.79 -2.55
C SER A 341 5.47 14.25 -1.78
N PRO A 342 4.81 15.35 -2.23
CA PRO A 342 3.54 15.78 -1.66
C PRO A 342 2.33 15.01 -2.21
N ALA A 343 2.51 14.03 -3.08
CA ALA A 343 1.44 13.27 -3.71
C ALA A 343 0.47 12.67 -2.69
N LEU A 344 -0.81 12.72 -3.04
CA LEU A 344 -1.92 12.25 -2.20
C LEU A 344 -2.27 10.81 -2.57
N ILE A 345 -1.40 9.87 -2.21
CA ILE A 345 -1.65 8.44 -2.48
C ILE A 345 -2.60 7.84 -1.45
N ASN A 346 -3.56 7.05 -1.91
CA ASN A 346 -4.54 6.33 -1.11
C ASN A 346 -4.46 4.81 -1.36
N SER A 347 -5.07 4.01 -0.52
CA SER A 347 -5.04 2.54 -0.62
C SER A 347 -5.35 1.98 -2.02
N PRO A 348 -6.37 2.45 -2.76
CA PRO A 348 -6.65 1.96 -4.12
C PRO A 348 -5.57 2.32 -5.15
N ASP A 349 -4.77 3.37 -4.91
CA ASP A 349 -3.76 3.86 -5.85
C ASP A 349 -2.49 2.99 -5.86
N ILE A 350 -2.33 2.12 -4.85
CA ILE A 350 -1.11 1.32 -4.66
C ILE A 350 -0.96 0.29 -5.78
N MET A 351 -2.02 -0.48 -6.06
CA MET A 351 -2.00 -1.49 -7.13
C MET A 351 -1.61 -0.90 -8.49
N PRO A 352 -2.31 0.11 -9.04
CA PRO A 352 -1.96 0.66 -10.35
C PRO A 352 -0.57 1.30 -10.37
N THR A 353 -0.12 1.90 -9.27
CA THR A 353 1.23 2.48 -9.19
C THR A 353 2.32 1.40 -9.28
N LEU A 354 2.16 0.25 -8.59
CA LEU A 354 3.10 -0.86 -8.69
C LEU A 354 3.09 -1.50 -10.07
N LEU A 355 1.92 -1.65 -10.70
CA LEU A 355 1.79 -2.15 -12.06
C LEU A 355 2.49 -1.20 -13.06
N GLY A 356 2.26 0.12 -12.95
CA GLY A 356 2.89 1.13 -13.81
C GLY A 356 4.42 1.20 -13.63
N LEU A 357 4.93 1.03 -12.41
CA LEU A 357 6.38 0.93 -12.15
C LEU A 357 6.99 -0.34 -12.75
N SER A 358 6.20 -1.41 -12.88
CA SER A 358 6.62 -2.69 -13.45
C SER A 358 6.33 -2.83 -14.94
N ASN A 359 5.82 -1.77 -15.59
CA ASN A 359 5.38 -1.76 -16.99
C ASN A 359 4.35 -2.86 -17.32
N ILE A 360 3.40 -3.07 -16.40
CA ILE A 360 2.29 -4.02 -16.54
C ILE A 360 0.99 -3.25 -16.75
N ASP A 361 0.14 -3.72 -17.66
CA ASP A 361 -1.15 -3.11 -17.96
C ASP A 361 -2.06 -3.11 -16.74
N ILE A 362 -2.70 -1.97 -16.49
CA ILE A 362 -3.62 -1.78 -15.39
C ILE A 362 -5.01 -2.28 -15.81
N PRO A 363 -5.62 -3.21 -15.07
CA PRO A 363 -6.97 -3.70 -15.37
C PRO A 363 -8.03 -2.59 -15.33
N GLU A 364 -9.04 -2.69 -16.19
CA GLU A 364 -10.17 -1.74 -16.26
C GLU A 364 -10.99 -1.67 -14.97
N THR A 365 -10.95 -2.70 -14.14
CA THR A 365 -11.65 -2.75 -12.85
C THR A 365 -11.01 -1.85 -11.78
N VAL A 366 -9.79 -1.35 -12.02
CA VAL A 366 -9.05 -0.50 -11.09
C VAL A 366 -9.62 0.92 -11.10
N GLU A 367 -9.95 1.44 -9.94
CA GLU A 367 -10.44 2.81 -9.74
C GLU A 367 -9.35 3.77 -9.25
N GLY A 368 -8.30 3.22 -8.64
CA GLY A 368 -7.14 3.96 -8.14
C GLY A 368 -6.32 4.60 -9.25
N LEU A 369 -5.51 5.57 -8.89
CA LEU A 369 -4.67 6.35 -9.81
C LEU A 369 -3.26 5.77 -9.88
N ASP A 370 -2.70 5.71 -11.07
CA ASP A 370 -1.30 5.37 -11.28
C ASP A 370 -0.40 6.60 -11.06
N PHE A 371 0.43 6.55 -10.03
CA PHE A 371 1.43 7.57 -9.72
C PHE A 371 2.82 7.25 -10.29
N SER A 372 3.03 6.15 -11.02
CA SER A 372 4.34 5.73 -11.51
C SER A 372 5.08 6.82 -12.28
N SER A 373 4.41 7.46 -13.25
CA SER A 373 4.99 8.57 -14.02
C SER A 373 5.26 9.84 -13.18
N VAL A 374 4.47 10.07 -12.12
CA VAL A 374 4.71 11.18 -11.17
C VAL A 374 5.95 10.87 -10.32
N LEU A 375 6.09 9.64 -9.85
CA LEU A 375 7.24 9.21 -9.05
C LEU A 375 8.54 9.19 -9.86
N LYS A 376 8.48 8.83 -11.14
CA LYS A 376 9.61 8.93 -12.08
C LYS A 376 9.96 10.38 -12.47
N GLY A 377 9.15 11.37 -12.07
CA GLY A 377 9.34 12.78 -12.46
C GLY A 377 8.94 13.11 -13.91
N GLU A 378 8.31 12.18 -14.62
CA GLU A 378 7.87 12.33 -16.02
C GLU A 378 6.63 13.20 -16.15
N LYS A 379 5.77 13.19 -15.13
CA LYS A 379 4.53 13.98 -15.07
C LYS A 379 4.40 14.77 -13.77
N LYS A 380 3.73 15.91 -13.84
CA LYS A 380 3.36 16.68 -12.66
C LYS A 380 2.14 16.05 -11.99
N ASP A 381 2.17 15.98 -10.66
CA ASP A 381 1.00 15.59 -9.88
C ASP A 381 -0.14 16.61 -10.02
N LYS A 382 -1.32 16.14 -10.40
CA LYS A 382 -2.54 16.93 -10.56
C LYS A 382 -3.59 16.65 -9.49
N VAL A 383 -3.37 15.65 -8.63
CA VAL A 383 -4.30 15.26 -7.57
C VAL A 383 -4.33 16.31 -6.48
N LYS A 384 -5.51 16.81 -6.16
CA LYS A 384 -5.71 17.92 -5.20
C LYS A 384 -6.51 17.51 -3.96
N GLN A 385 -7.11 16.35 -3.99
CA GLN A 385 -7.81 15.73 -2.88
C GLN A 385 -7.89 14.23 -3.07
N THR A 386 -8.12 13.52 -1.98
CA THR A 386 -8.46 12.10 -1.98
C THR A 386 -9.56 11.81 -0.96
N LEU A 387 -10.36 10.77 -1.21
CA LEU A 387 -11.51 10.38 -0.39
C LEU A 387 -11.06 9.74 0.92
N ILE A 388 -11.69 10.12 2.02
CA ILE A 388 -11.65 9.41 3.31
C ILE A 388 -13.08 9.04 3.72
N SER A 389 -13.26 7.86 4.32
CA SER A 389 -14.59 7.33 4.58
C SER A 389 -14.63 6.32 5.72
N CYS A 390 -15.77 6.24 6.39
CA CYS A 390 -16.22 5.12 7.19
C CYS A 390 -17.63 4.78 6.73
N GLN A 391 -17.79 3.62 6.13
CA GLN A 391 -19.11 3.18 5.63
C GLN A 391 -19.97 2.67 6.75
N GLN A 392 -19.38 1.92 7.68
CA GLN A 392 -20.04 1.33 8.83
C GLN A 392 -19.08 1.40 10.04
N PRO A 393 -19.39 2.17 11.08
CA PRO A 393 -18.67 2.12 12.34
C PRO A 393 -18.99 0.82 13.08
N PHE A 394 -17.98 0.18 13.70
CA PHE A 394 -18.14 -1.10 14.40
C PHE A 394 -17.15 -1.29 15.53
N GLY A 395 -17.35 -2.31 16.35
CA GLY A 395 -16.46 -2.70 17.45
C GLY A 395 -16.28 -1.58 18.48
N GLN A 396 -15.05 -1.17 18.75
CA GLN A 396 -14.74 -0.11 19.71
C GLN A 396 -15.19 1.29 19.29
N TRP A 397 -15.70 1.44 18.08
CA TRP A 397 -16.28 2.68 17.57
C TRP A 397 -17.66 2.47 16.95
N ALA A 398 -18.41 1.47 17.46
CA ALA A 398 -19.81 1.27 17.09
C ALA A 398 -20.67 2.49 17.43
N ARG A 399 -21.84 2.64 16.79
CA ARG A 399 -22.74 3.80 17.02
C ARG A 399 -23.06 4.03 18.49
N LYS A 400 -23.30 2.98 19.28
CA LYS A 400 -23.53 3.07 20.73
C LYS A 400 -22.36 3.66 21.53
N MET A 401 -21.17 3.73 20.92
CA MET A 401 -19.96 4.34 21.48
C MET A 401 -19.61 5.68 20.81
N GLY A 402 -20.55 6.30 20.11
CA GLY A 402 -20.37 7.58 19.41
C GLY A 402 -19.77 7.46 18.00
N GLY A 403 -19.68 6.23 17.48
CA GLY A 403 -19.22 5.99 16.10
C GLY A 403 -20.21 6.54 15.08
N LYS A 404 -19.65 7.02 13.96
CA LYS A 404 -20.42 7.65 12.89
C LYS A 404 -19.93 7.18 11.51
N GLU A 405 -20.87 7.03 10.60
CA GLU A 405 -20.54 7.02 9.17
C GLU A 405 -20.06 8.41 8.76
N TYR A 406 -19.01 8.46 7.99
CA TYR A 406 -18.59 9.72 7.40
C TYR A 406 -18.04 9.53 5.97
N ARG A 407 -18.11 10.64 5.24
CA ARG A 407 -17.38 10.85 4.00
C ARG A 407 -16.61 12.15 4.11
N GLY A 408 -15.41 12.18 3.54
CA GLY A 408 -14.59 13.38 3.61
C GLY A 408 -13.52 13.44 2.53
N VAL A 409 -12.84 14.57 2.48
CA VAL A 409 -11.68 14.78 1.61
C VAL A 409 -10.47 15.19 2.42
N PHE A 410 -9.34 14.60 2.06
CA PHE A 410 -8.01 14.98 2.52
C PHE A 410 -7.27 15.67 1.37
N THR A 411 -6.69 16.86 1.64
CA THR A 411 -5.97 17.66 0.65
C THR A 411 -4.49 17.83 0.98
N GLY A 412 -3.99 17.10 1.97
CA GLY A 412 -2.69 17.35 2.60
C GLY A 412 -2.77 18.46 3.65
N ARG A 413 -3.25 19.65 3.27
CA ARG A 413 -3.44 20.77 4.21
C ARG A 413 -4.73 20.66 5.01
N TYR A 414 -5.84 20.28 4.40
CA TYR A 414 -7.15 20.23 5.06
C TYR A 414 -7.68 18.82 5.14
N THR A 415 -8.29 18.50 6.29
CA THR A 415 -9.17 17.35 6.49
C THR A 415 -10.58 17.87 6.67
N TYR A 416 -11.49 17.48 5.78
CA TYR A 416 -12.90 17.84 5.86
C TYR A 416 -13.76 16.58 5.81
N THR A 417 -14.72 16.48 6.74
CA THR A 417 -15.69 15.39 6.74
C THR A 417 -17.10 15.88 7.01
N ARG A 418 -18.07 15.15 6.49
CA ARG A 418 -19.46 15.21 6.93
C ARG A 418 -19.92 13.82 7.38
N ASP A 419 -20.83 13.77 8.33
CA ASP A 419 -21.61 12.60 8.71
C ASP A 419 -22.98 12.62 8.01
N LEU A 420 -23.89 11.73 8.42
CA LEU A 420 -25.25 11.68 7.85
C LEU A 420 -26.11 12.91 8.18
N GLU A 421 -25.74 13.68 9.21
CA GLU A 421 -26.45 14.88 9.65
C GLU A 421 -25.91 16.14 8.96
N GLY A 422 -24.72 16.10 8.38
CA GLY A 422 -24.10 17.22 7.68
C GLY A 422 -22.62 17.42 7.95
N PRO A 423 -22.08 18.64 7.76
CA PRO A 423 -20.69 18.96 8.02
C PRO A 423 -20.29 18.67 9.47
N TRP A 424 -19.25 17.85 9.67
CA TRP A 424 -18.86 17.37 10.99
C TRP A 424 -17.50 17.90 11.45
N LEU A 425 -16.42 17.68 10.69
CA LEU A 425 -15.07 18.10 11.06
C LEU A 425 -14.39 18.84 9.90
N LEU A 426 -13.67 19.91 10.24
CA LEU A 426 -12.78 20.64 9.33
C LEU A 426 -11.54 21.10 10.11
N PHE A 427 -10.36 20.67 9.66
CA PHE A 427 -9.08 21.03 10.25
C PHE A 427 -8.10 21.57 9.21
N ASP A 428 -7.30 22.58 9.59
CA ASP A 428 -6.10 22.98 8.86
C ASP A 428 -4.89 22.26 9.47
N ASN A 429 -4.49 21.15 8.87
CA ASN A 429 -3.44 20.26 9.36
C ASN A 429 -2.04 20.89 9.41
N VAL A 430 -1.86 22.07 8.80
CA VAL A 430 -0.59 22.81 8.83
C VAL A 430 -0.53 23.74 10.04
N SER A 431 -1.57 24.51 10.30
CA SER A 431 -1.64 25.41 11.46
C SER A 431 -2.05 24.71 12.75
N ASP A 432 -2.74 23.56 12.64
CA ASP A 432 -3.22 22.75 13.75
C ASP A 432 -2.92 21.25 13.50
N PRO A 433 -1.65 20.83 13.61
CA PRO A 433 -1.24 19.47 13.31
C PRO A 433 -1.83 18.40 14.25
N PHE A 434 -2.34 18.80 15.42
CA PHE A 434 -3.03 17.94 16.38
C PHE A 434 -4.55 17.98 16.26
N GLN A 435 -5.09 18.72 15.28
CA GLN A 435 -6.52 18.81 14.96
C GLN A 435 -7.40 19.15 16.16
N MET A 436 -6.96 20.10 17.01
CA MET A 436 -7.66 20.52 18.22
C MET A 436 -8.76 21.54 17.97
N ASN A 437 -8.71 22.27 16.83
CA ASN A 437 -9.62 23.37 16.51
C ASN A 437 -10.50 23.01 15.33
N ASN A 438 -11.69 22.50 15.59
CA ASN A 438 -12.68 22.29 14.53
C ASN A 438 -13.17 23.64 13.95
N LEU A 439 -13.05 23.79 12.64
CA LEU A 439 -13.36 25.03 11.91
C LEU A 439 -14.80 25.02 11.35
N ILE A 440 -15.58 23.96 11.55
CA ILE A 440 -16.99 23.89 11.13
C ILE A 440 -17.79 25.00 11.81
N GLY A 441 -18.66 25.64 11.03
CA GLY A 441 -19.57 26.69 11.52
C GLY A 441 -18.93 28.04 11.81
N LYS A 442 -17.61 28.19 11.66
CA LYS A 442 -16.93 29.49 11.85
C LYS A 442 -17.13 30.38 10.63
N PRO A 443 -17.65 31.62 10.78
CA PRO A 443 -17.98 32.50 9.66
C PRO A 443 -16.80 32.73 8.68
N GLU A 444 -15.59 32.93 9.22
CA GLU A 444 -14.38 33.16 8.46
C GLU A 444 -13.94 31.96 7.60
N HIS A 445 -14.41 30.76 7.92
CA HIS A 445 -14.10 29.51 7.21
C HIS A 445 -15.23 29.00 6.29
N GLN A 446 -16.37 29.69 6.21
CA GLN A 446 -17.52 29.26 5.39
C GLN A 446 -17.16 29.05 3.90
N LYS A 447 -16.34 29.93 3.31
CA LYS A 447 -15.92 29.79 1.91
C LYS A 447 -15.06 28.55 1.69
N LEU A 448 -14.16 28.27 2.63
CA LEU A 448 -13.32 27.06 2.63
C LEU A 448 -14.19 25.82 2.76
N GLN A 449 -15.10 25.76 3.74
CA GLN A 449 -16.03 24.66 3.96
C GLN A 449 -16.84 24.34 2.70
N LYS A 450 -17.45 25.37 2.06
CA LYS A 450 -18.19 25.20 0.79
C LYS A 450 -17.32 24.65 -0.34
N THR A 451 -16.06 25.05 -0.39
CA THR A 451 -15.09 24.57 -1.39
C THR A 451 -14.77 23.10 -1.18
N LEU A 452 -14.54 22.68 0.06
CA LEU A 452 -14.22 21.30 0.40
C LEU A 452 -15.44 20.39 0.26
N GLU A 453 -16.63 20.86 0.61
CA GLU A 453 -17.91 20.18 0.36
C GLU A 453 -18.13 19.93 -1.14
N LYS A 454 -17.87 20.91 -2.01
CA LYS A 454 -17.94 20.72 -3.46
C LYS A 454 -16.95 19.63 -3.93
N LYS A 455 -15.73 19.62 -3.38
CA LYS A 455 -14.72 18.60 -3.69
C LYS A 455 -15.18 17.21 -3.24
N LEU A 456 -15.76 17.10 -2.04
CA LEU A 456 -16.33 15.85 -1.54
C LEU A 456 -17.44 15.33 -2.46
N ASN A 457 -18.38 16.19 -2.82
CA ASN A 457 -19.51 15.80 -3.70
C ASN A 457 -19.00 15.30 -5.07
N GLN A 458 -17.91 15.88 -5.62
CA GLN A 458 -17.27 15.38 -6.84
C GLN A 458 -16.69 13.97 -6.66
N GLU A 459 -16.04 13.70 -5.51
CA GLU A 459 -15.50 12.37 -5.22
C GLU A 459 -16.61 11.32 -5.03
N LEU A 460 -17.72 11.66 -4.38
CA LEU A 460 -18.87 10.79 -4.20
C LEU A 460 -19.55 10.49 -5.54
N GLN A 461 -19.82 11.52 -6.33
CA GLN A 461 -20.43 11.38 -7.65
C GLN A 461 -19.61 10.49 -8.59
N LYS A 462 -18.27 10.69 -8.60
CA LYS A 462 -17.35 9.87 -9.41
C LYS A 462 -17.47 8.37 -9.09
N ARG A 463 -17.85 8.01 -7.86
CA ARG A 463 -17.92 6.63 -7.35
C ARG A 463 -19.33 6.11 -7.14
N ASN A 464 -20.35 6.89 -7.53
CA ASN A 464 -21.75 6.56 -7.27
C ASN A 464 -22.04 6.25 -5.78
N ASP A 465 -21.32 6.95 -4.86
CA ASP A 465 -21.53 6.80 -3.42
C ASP A 465 -22.69 7.68 -2.96
N GLU A 466 -23.83 7.05 -2.69
CA GLU A 466 -25.06 7.71 -2.22
C GLU A 466 -24.98 8.17 -0.76
N PHE A 467 -23.95 7.75 -0.05
CA PHE A 467 -23.74 8.00 1.38
C PHE A 467 -24.94 7.59 2.24
N LEU A 468 -25.33 6.35 2.11
CA LEU A 468 -26.41 5.74 2.90
C LEU A 468 -25.95 5.44 4.34
N PRO A 469 -26.89 5.25 5.29
CA PRO A 469 -26.59 4.65 6.58
C PRO A 469 -25.87 3.30 6.42
N GLY A 470 -24.86 3.03 7.25
CA GLY A 470 -23.98 1.87 7.08
C GLY A 470 -24.73 0.54 7.09
N MET A 471 -25.80 0.40 7.89
CA MET A 471 -26.62 -0.81 7.92
C MET A 471 -27.35 -1.09 6.59
N GLU A 472 -27.58 -0.08 5.74
CA GLU A 472 -28.09 -0.31 4.39
C GLU A 472 -27.07 -1.01 3.50
N TYR A 473 -25.78 -0.67 3.65
CA TYR A 473 -24.68 -1.40 2.99
C TYR A 473 -24.55 -2.81 3.55
N VAL A 474 -24.58 -3.00 4.88
CA VAL A 474 -24.54 -4.32 5.53
C VAL A 474 -25.63 -5.22 4.97
N LYS A 475 -26.87 -4.71 4.87
CA LYS A 475 -28.01 -5.40 4.28
C LYS A 475 -27.83 -5.69 2.79
N LYS A 476 -27.38 -4.70 2.01
CA LYS A 476 -27.15 -4.82 0.55
C LYS A 476 -26.13 -5.91 0.22
N TRP A 477 -25.10 -6.05 1.05
CA TRP A 477 -24.04 -7.05 0.89
C TRP A 477 -24.31 -8.35 1.66
N ASN A 478 -25.49 -8.43 2.33
CA ASN A 478 -25.91 -9.59 3.11
C ASN A 478 -24.89 -10.02 4.18
N TYR A 479 -24.24 -9.04 4.84
CA TYR A 479 -23.33 -9.32 5.93
C TYR A 479 -24.12 -9.56 7.24
N LEU A 480 -23.69 -10.58 7.97
CA LEU A 480 -24.18 -10.81 9.32
C LEU A 480 -23.32 -10.03 10.31
N VAL A 481 -23.95 -9.31 11.22
CA VAL A 481 -23.27 -8.57 12.29
C VAL A 481 -23.90 -8.88 13.63
N ASP A 482 -23.11 -8.79 14.70
CA ASP A 482 -23.54 -8.94 16.09
C ASP A 482 -24.15 -7.63 16.62
N GLU A 483 -24.47 -7.60 17.92
CA GLU A 483 -25.00 -6.42 18.63
C GLU A 483 -24.05 -5.22 18.70
N THR A 484 -22.75 -5.44 18.39
CA THR A 484 -21.72 -4.40 18.28
C THR A 484 -21.51 -3.96 16.84
N GLU A 485 -22.39 -4.38 15.92
CA GLU A 485 -22.32 -4.14 14.48
C GLU A 485 -21.00 -4.68 13.86
N THR A 486 -20.40 -5.69 14.50
CA THR A 486 -19.16 -6.36 14.07
C THR A 486 -19.51 -7.68 13.39
N VAL A 487 -18.81 -8.00 12.31
CA VAL A 487 -18.90 -9.33 11.70
C VAL A 487 -18.29 -10.36 12.65
N PRO A 488 -19.01 -11.43 13.03
CA PRO A 488 -18.48 -12.46 13.91
C PRO A 488 -17.24 -13.13 13.32
N TYR A 489 -16.19 -13.25 14.13
CA TYR A 489 -14.91 -13.86 13.73
C TYR A 489 -14.42 -14.93 14.72
N ILE A 490 -15.18 -15.14 15.80
CA ILE A 490 -15.00 -16.20 16.79
C ILE A 490 -16.19 -17.16 16.64
N ASN A 491 -15.95 -18.45 16.83
CA ASN A 491 -16.98 -19.50 16.69
C ASN A 491 -17.70 -19.49 15.34
N VAL A 492 -16.95 -19.27 14.26
CA VAL A 492 -17.44 -19.46 12.89
C VAL A 492 -16.94 -20.77 12.32
N ASN A 493 -17.80 -21.45 11.56
CA ASN A 493 -17.42 -22.65 10.84
C ASN A 493 -16.55 -22.35 9.62
N TYR A 494 -16.14 -23.42 8.93
CA TYR A 494 -15.32 -23.31 7.72
C TYR A 494 -15.97 -22.48 6.59
N GLU A 495 -17.31 -22.34 6.59
CA GLU A 495 -18.07 -21.53 5.64
C GLU A 495 -18.22 -20.08 6.10
N GLY A 496 -17.65 -19.69 7.25
CA GLY A 496 -17.80 -18.35 7.84
C GLY A 496 -19.14 -18.12 8.53
N LYS A 497 -19.95 -19.18 8.72
CA LYS A 497 -21.20 -19.08 9.44
C LYS A 497 -20.96 -19.29 10.95
N PRO A 498 -21.68 -18.54 11.81
CA PRO A 498 -21.59 -18.75 13.25
C PRO A 498 -21.84 -20.23 13.60
N ILE A 499 -20.98 -20.81 14.43
CA ILE A 499 -21.23 -22.09 15.05
C ILE A 499 -22.14 -21.81 16.23
N ASN A 500 -23.39 -22.28 16.14
CA ASN A 500 -24.27 -22.29 17.33
C ASN A 500 -23.69 -23.30 18.31
N GLU A 501 -23.32 -22.86 19.51
CA GLU A 501 -22.98 -23.70 20.65
C GLU A 501 -24.16 -24.54 21.08
#